data_d33a2fa54594e9755ee07e8f44821505
#
_entry.id   d33a2fa54594e9755ee07e8f44821505
#
_cell.length_a   1.000
_cell.length_b   1.000
_cell.length_c   1.000
_cell.angle_alpha   90.00
_cell.angle_beta   90.00
_cell.angle_gamma   90.00
#
_symmetry.space_group_name_H-M   'P 1'
#
loop_
_entity.id
_entity.type
_entity.pdbx_description
1 polymer ?
#
loop_
_entity_poly.entity_id
_entity_poly.type
_entity_poly.pdbx_seq_one_letter_code
_entity_poly.pdbx_strand_id
1 'polypeptide(L)'
;MAEPEESREPRGIRLQKVLSQAGIASRRAAEKMIVDGRVEVDGHVVTELGTRVDPQVAVVRVDGARVVLDESLVYLALNKPRGMHSTMSDDRGRPCIGDLIERKVRGTKKLFHVGRLDADTEGLMLLTNDGELAHRLMHPSHEVPKTYLATVTGSVPRGLGRTLRAGIELDDGPAFVDDFAVVDAIPGKTLVRVTLHEGRNRIVRRLLAAAGFPVEALVRTDIGAVSLGKQRPGSVRALRSNEIGQLYQAVGL
;
A
#
# COMPACT_ATOMS: atom_id res chain seq x y z
N MET A 1 -10.85 60.76 -10.14
CA MET A 1 -9.60 59.96 -10.24
C MET A 1 -9.95 58.57 -9.80
N ALA A 2 -10.07 57.66 -10.76
CA ALA A 2 -10.27 56.23 -10.47
C ALA A 2 -8.89 55.62 -10.23
N GLU A 3 -8.70 54.94 -9.09
CA GLU A 3 -7.50 54.16 -8.81
C GLU A 3 -7.41 53.02 -9.82
N PRO A 4 -6.20 52.66 -10.31
CA PRO A 4 -6.04 51.54 -11.22
C PRO A 4 -6.32 50.22 -10.47
N GLU A 5 -7.22 49.39 -11.02
CA GLU A 5 -7.38 47.99 -10.62
C GLU A 5 -6.02 47.27 -10.72
N GLU A 6 -5.39 47.04 -9.60
CA GLU A 6 -4.25 46.13 -9.50
C GLU A 6 -4.71 44.77 -10.04
N SER A 7 -4.15 44.39 -11.17
CA SER A 7 -4.27 43.05 -11.76
C SER A 7 -3.66 42.04 -10.75
N ARG A 8 -4.48 41.49 -9.86
CA ARG A 8 -4.10 40.38 -8.99
C ARG A 8 -3.72 39.23 -9.91
N GLU A 9 -2.42 38.92 -9.96
CA GLU A 9 -1.98 37.68 -10.59
C GLU A 9 -2.81 36.52 -10.03
N PRO A 10 -3.35 35.63 -10.88
CA PRO A 10 -4.19 34.52 -10.40
C PRO A 10 -3.36 33.63 -9.50
N ARG A 11 -3.73 33.59 -8.21
CA ARG A 11 -3.08 32.74 -7.18
C ARG A 11 -3.21 31.27 -7.57
N GLY A 12 -2.14 30.50 -7.41
CA GLY A 12 -2.11 29.05 -7.65
C GLY A 12 -1.22 28.62 -8.82
N ILE A 13 -1.01 27.33 -8.93
CA ILE A 13 -0.18 26.70 -9.96
C ILE A 13 -1.10 26.11 -11.05
N ARG A 14 -0.71 26.20 -12.33
CA ARG A 14 -1.48 25.60 -13.43
C ARG A 14 -1.62 24.09 -13.22
N LEU A 15 -2.84 23.57 -13.37
CA LEU A 15 -3.19 22.16 -13.07
C LEU A 15 -2.33 21.16 -13.83
N GLN A 16 -2.05 21.39 -15.13
CA GLN A 16 -1.15 20.53 -15.90
C GLN A 16 0.30 20.53 -15.36
N LYS A 17 0.74 21.64 -14.73
CA LYS A 17 2.06 21.69 -14.08
C LYS A 17 2.05 20.87 -12.81
N VAL A 18 0.98 20.96 -12.02
CA VAL A 18 0.77 20.19 -10.79
C VAL A 18 0.77 18.69 -11.08
N LEU A 19 -0.01 18.25 -12.07
CA LEU A 19 -0.06 16.85 -12.49
C LEU A 19 1.31 16.34 -12.98
N SER A 20 2.07 17.19 -13.68
CA SER A 20 3.41 16.84 -14.15
C SER A 20 4.42 16.74 -13.00
N GLN A 21 4.36 17.62 -12.02
CA GLN A 21 5.22 17.58 -10.82
C GLN A 21 4.92 16.35 -9.95
N ALA A 22 3.64 15.99 -9.84
CA ALA A 22 3.21 14.76 -9.16
C ALA A 22 3.55 13.47 -9.92
N GLY A 23 4.21 13.56 -11.08
CA GLY A 23 4.64 12.38 -11.85
C GLY A 23 3.53 11.62 -12.56
N ILE A 24 2.35 12.23 -12.72
CA ILE A 24 1.19 11.60 -13.37
C ILE A 24 1.40 11.52 -14.89
N ALA A 25 1.80 12.65 -15.53
CA ALA A 25 1.99 12.72 -16.97
C ALA A 25 2.91 13.89 -17.35
N SER A 26 3.39 13.95 -18.61
CA SER A 26 3.99 15.17 -19.12
C SER A 26 2.96 16.31 -19.19
N ARG A 27 3.39 17.58 -19.18
CA ARG A 27 2.46 18.73 -19.22
C ARG A 27 1.47 18.65 -20.38
N ARG A 28 1.93 18.26 -21.58
CA ARG A 28 1.06 18.09 -22.77
C ARG A 28 0.06 16.94 -22.62
N ALA A 29 0.50 15.82 -22.04
CA ALA A 29 -0.39 14.70 -21.75
C ALA A 29 -1.41 15.06 -20.65
N ALA A 30 -1.00 15.81 -19.63
CA ALA A 30 -1.88 16.31 -18.59
C ALA A 30 -2.95 17.28 -19.14
N GLU A 31 -2.58 18.17 -20.08
CA GLU A 31 -3.54 19.02 -20.80
C GLU A 31 -4.60 18.19 -21.53
N LYS A 32 -4.17 17.12 -22.23
CA LYS A 32 -5.11 16.20 -22.88
C LYS A 32 -6.04 15.53 -21.86
N MET A 33 -5.51 15.05 -20.72
CA MET A 33 -6.33 14.44 -19.66
C MET A 33 -7.37 15.42 -19.10
N ILE A 34 -7.02 16.70 -18.97
CA ILE A 34 -7.96 17.75 -18.53
C ILE A 34 -9.07 17.92 -19.56
N VAL A 35 -8.74 18.09 -20.84
CA VAL A 35 -9.73 18.25 -21.92
C VAL A 35 -10.64 17.03 -22.04
N ASP A 36 -10.09 15.83 -21.87
CA ASP A 36 -10.82 14.56 -21.90
C ASP A 36 -11.74 14.35 -20.65
N GLY A 37 -11.79 15.30 -19.71
CA GLY A 37 -12.64 15.25 -18.50
C GLY A 37 -12.21 14.20 -17.47
N ARG A 38 -10.95 13.77 -17.49
CA ARG A 38 -10.39 12.74 -16.60
C ARG A 38 -9.85 13.30 -15.28
N VAL A 39 -9.84 14.62 -15.13
CA VAL A 39 -9.28 15.33 -13.97
C VAL A 39 -10.38 15.98 -13.17
N GLU A 40 -10.38 15.73 -11.86
CA GLU A 40 -11.30 16.36 -10.90
C GLU A 40 -10.49 17.21 -9.92
N VAL A 41 -11.03 18.36 -9.55
CA VAL A 41 -10.52 19.23 -8.49
C VAL A 41 -11.66 19.49 -7.51
N ASP A 42 -11.45 19.18 -6.24
CA ASP A 42 -12.43 19.35 -5.16
C ASP A 42 -13.81 18.74 -5.48
N GLY A 43 -13.80 17.57 -6.15
CA GLY A 43 -14.99 16.83 -6.53
C GLY A 43 -15.67 17.29 -7.84
N HIS A 44 -15.10 18.28 -8.55
CA HIS A 44 -15.65 18.78 -9.81
C HIS A 44 -14.72 18.44 -10.98
N VAL A 45 -15.29 17.91 -12.06
CA VAL A 45 -14.55 17.64 -13.30
C VAL A 45 -14.09 18.96 -13.92
N VAL A 46 -12.79 19.04 -14.23
CA VAL A 46 -12.18 20.21 -14.87
C VAL A 46 -11.80 19.86 -16.30
N THR A 47 -12.33 20.63 -17.27
CA THR A 47 -12.03 20.49 -18.71
C THR A 47 -11.32 21.71 -19.29
N GLU A 48 -11.27 22.82 -18.54
CA GLU A 48 -10.70 24.07 -18.97
C GLU A 48 -9.19 24.11 -18.82
N LEU A 49 -8.48 24.39 -19.94
CA LEU A 49 -7.04 24.58 -19.93
C LEU A 49 -6.68 25.91 -19.25
N GLY A 50 -5.59 25.89 -18.49
CA GLY A 50 -5.15 27.08 -17.75
C GLY A 50 -5.68 27.17 -16.33
N THR A 51 -6.61 26.29 -15.93
CA THR A 51 -7.08 26.17 -14.54
C THR A 51 -5.90 26.13 -13.58
N ARG A 52 -6.01 26.90 -12.48
CA ARG A 52 -5.01 26.97 -11.43
C ARG A 52 -5.57 26.41 -10.14
N VAL A 53 -4.72 25.72 -9.40
CA VAL A 53 -5.04 25.11 -8.10
C VAL A 53 -3.97 25.46 -7.08
N ASP A 54 -4.36 25.51 -5.83
CA ASP A 54 -3.41 25.55 -4.71
C ASP A 54 -3.06 24.10 -4.31
N PRO A 55 -1.83 23.63 -4.56
CA PRO A 55 -1.45 22.26 -4.24
C PRO A 55 -1.50 21.91 -2.74
N GLN A 56 -1.54 22.92 -1.86
CA GLN A 56 -1.60 22.70 -0.42
C GLN A 56 -3.02 22.43 0.09
N VAL A 57 -4.03 22.80 -0.69
CA VAL A 57 -5.44 22.74 -0.26
C VAL A 57 -6.27 21.87 -1.19
N ALA A 58 -6.03 21.96 -2.51
CA ALA A 58 -6.85 21.30 -3.53
C ALA A 58 -6.73 19.77 -3.48
N VAL A 59 -7.86 19.10 -3.54
CA VAL A 59 -7.94 17.64 -3.73
C VAL A 59 -8.07 17.37 -5.22
N VAL A 60 -6.98 16.90 -5.84
CA VAL A 60 -6.96 16.55 -7.27
C VAL A 60 -7.09 15.04 -7.43
N ARG A 61 -7.97 14.60 -8.36
CA ARG A 61 -8.09 13.20 -8.79
C ARG A 61 -7.90 13.08 -10.30
N VAL A 62 -7.35 11.94 -10.69
CA VAL A 62 -7.26 11.55 -12.12
C VAL A 62 -7.84 10.16 -12.24
N ASP A 63 -8.84 9.99 -13.11
CA ASP A 63 -9.60 8.75 -13.26
C ASP A 63 -10.12 8.22 -11.90
N GLY A 64 -10.57 9.12 -11.02
CA GLY A 64 -11.05 8.81 -9.68
C GLY A 64 -9.95 8.58 -8.63
N ALA A 65 -8.69 8.37 -9.02
CA ALA A 65 -7.57 8.17 -8.09
C ALA A 65 -6.98 9.50 -7.61
N ARG A 66 -6.82 9.66 -6.28
CA ARG A 66 -6.23 10.87 -5.70
C ARG A 66 -4.77 11.07 -6.08
N VAL A 67 -4.44 12.28 -6.50
CA VAL A 67 -3.06 12.73 -6.77
C VAL A 67 -2.52 13.42 -5.51
N VAL A 68 -1.43 12.88 -4.94
CA VAL A 68 -0.78 13.49 -3.78
C VAL A 68 0.10 14.64 -4.24
N LEU A 69 -0.19 15.83 -3.76
CA LEU A 69 0.47 17.09 -4.13
C LEU A 69 1.45 17.57 -3.06
N ASP A 70 1.34 17.09 -1.83
CA ASP A 70 2.24 17.43 -0.73
C ASP A 70 3.56 16.67 -0.86
N GLU A 71 4.60 17.36 -1.34
CA GLU A 71 5.97 16.83 -1.47
C GLU A 71 6.60 16.46 -0.12
N SER A 72 6.00 16.85 1.00
CA SER A 72 6.47 16.49 2.33
C SER A 72 6.08 15.06 2.72
N LEU A 73 5.09 14.47 2.07
CA LEU A 73 4.64 13.12 2.32
C LEU A 73 5.55 12.09 1.63
N VAL A 74 5.87 11.03 2.34
CA VAL A 74 6.77 9.97 1.90
C VAL A 74 6.04 8.64 1.95
N TYR A 75 6.13 7.87 0.87
CA TYR A 75 5.51 6.56 0.74
C TYR A 75 6.54 5.56 0.22
N LEU A 76 6.87 4.56 1.03
CA LEU A 76 7.90 3.59 0.72
C LEU A 76 7.36 2.16 0.80
N ALA A 77 7.86 1.30 -0.09
CA ALA A 77 7.73 -0.14 -0.01
C ALA A 77 9.07 -0.74 0.42
N LEU A 78 9.06 -1.45 1.53
CA LEU A 78 10.16 -2.25 2.04
C LEU A 78 9.88 -3.73 1.78
N ASN A 79 10.85 -4.48 1.26
CA ASN A 79 10.84 -5.93 1.39
C ASN A 79 11.52 -6.30 2.73
N LYS A 80 10.70 -6.51 3.76
CA LYS A 80 11.19 -6.87 5.10
C LYS A 80 11.86 -8.25 5.06
N PRO A 81 13.14 -8.39 5.42
CA PRO A 81 13.78 -9.69 5.51
C PRO A 81 13.32 -10.48 6.75
N ARG A 82 13.52 -11.78 6.71
CA ARG A 82 13.31 -12.68 7.85
C ARG A 82 14.25 -12.34 9.02
N GLY A 83 13.81 -12.57 10.25
CA GLY A 83 14.58 -12.29 11.46
C GLY A 83 14.53 -10.84 11.95
N MET A 84 13.89 -9.95 11.21
CA MET A 84 13.80 -8.52 11.54
C MET A 84 12.44 -8.18 12.16
N HIS A 85 12.44 -7.41 13.25
CA HIS A 85 11.23 -6.95 13.92
C HIS A 85 10.58 -5.75 13.22
N SER A 86 9.24 -5.73 13.19
CA SER A 86 8.43 -4.64 12.62
C SER A 86 8.26 -3.50 13.63
N THR A 87 9.36 -2.83 13.96
CA THR A 87 9.39 -1.63 14.81
C THR A 87 10.42 -0.64 14.26
N MET A 88 10.20 0.65 14.52
CA MET A 88 11.13 1.71 14.13
C MET A 88 12.30 1.88 15.12
N SER A 89 12.17 1.37 16.34
CA SER A 89 13.24 1.25 17.34
C SER A 89 13.03 0.00 18.17
N ASP A 90 14.11 -0.59 18.67
CA ASP A 90 14.03 -1.76 19.55
C ASP A 90 14.96 -1.58 20.76
N ASP A 91 14.37 -1.41 21.95
CA ASP A 91 15.11 -1.18 23.20
C ASP A 91 15.89 -2.41 23.68
N ARG A 92 15.65 -3.58 23.08
CA ARG A 92 16.34 -4.83 23.38
C ARG A 92 17.51 -5.12 22.44
N GLY A 93 17.83 -4.21 21.52
CA GLY A 93 18.92 -4.36 20.56
C GLY A 93 18.70 -5.44 19.50
N ARG A 94 17.45 -5.89 19.28
CA ARG A 94 17.13 -6.86 18.22
C ARG A 94 17.06 -6.17 16.88
N PRO A 95 17.47 -6.82 15.76
CA PRO A 95 17.37 -6.24 14.42
C PRO A 95 15.95 -5.76 14.10
N CYS A 96 15.79 -4.51 13.73
CA CYS A 96 14.48 -3.92 13.42
C CYS A 96 14.48 -3.18 12.08
N ILE A 97 13.29 -2.91 11.54
CA ILE A 97 13.15 -2.20 10.27
C ILE A 97 13.67 -0.77 10.37
N GLY A 98 13.62 -0.14 11.55
CA GLY A 98 14.17 1.19 11.77
C GLY A 98 15.65 1.28 11.43
N ASP A 99 16.47 0.33 11.89
CA ASP A 99 17.91 0.26 11.60
C ASP A 99 18.17 0.20 10.09
N LEU A 100 17.32 -0.51 9.36
CA LEU A 100 17.45 -0.67 7.92
C LEU A 100 17.06 0.61 7.17
N ILE A 101 16.00 1.28 7.62
CA ILE A 101 15.53 2.53 7.03
C ILE A 101 16.53 3.66 7.27
N GLU A 102 17.06 3.81 8.48
CA GLU A 102 18.05 4.82 8.82
C GLU A 102 19.30 4.74 7.92
N ARG A 103 19.75 3.52 7.63
CA ARG A 103 20.90 3.29 6.72
C ARG A 103 20.61 3.59 5.25
N LYS A 104 19.36 3.44 4.80
CA LYS A 104 19.01 3.49 3.36
C LYS A 104 18.32 4.77 2.94
N VAL A 105 17.66 5.46 3.83
CA VAL A 105 16.82 6.63 3.52
C VAL A 105 17.33 7.82 4.32
N ARG A 106 18.14 8.66 3.67
CA ARG A 106 18.73 9.86 4.31
C ARG A 106 17.70 10.97 4.46
N GLY A 107 17.73 11.68 5.58
CA GLY A 107 16.95 12.92 5.78
C GLY A 107 15.46 12.72 5.90
N THR A 108 15.02 11.52 6.24
CA THR A 108 13.60 11.22 6.37
C THR A 108 12.99 11.86 7.60
N LYS A 109 11.83 12.49 7.38
CA LYS A 109 10.87 12.81 8.42
C LYS A 109 10.50 11.52 9.17
N LYS A 110 9.99 11.66 10.38
CA LYS A 110 9.57 10.53 11.21
C LYS A 110 8.61 9.60 10.44
N LEU A 111 9.13 8.49 9.92
CA LEU A 111 8.36 7.44 9.26
C LEU A 111 7.80 6.45 10.28
N PHE A 112 6.66 5.85 9.96
CA PHE A 112 6.12 4.70 10.67
C PHE A 112 5.65 3.62 9.68
N HIS A 113 5.57 2.39 10.17
CA HIS A 113 5.15 1.24 9.37
C HIS A 113 3.62 1.13 9.32
N VAL A 114 3.10 0.68 8.18
CA VAL A 114 1.69 0.39 7.97
C VAL A 114 1.46 -1.12 8.22
N GLY A 115 0.97 -1.43 9.40
CA GLY A 115 0.81 -2.80 9.86
C GLY A 115 2.14 -3.47 10.23
N ARG A 116 2.07 -4.75 10.56
CA ARG A 116 3.21 -5.52 11.06
C ARG A 116 3.34 -6.83 10.30
N LEU A 117 4.57 -7.34 10.23
CA LEU A 117 4.92 -8.71 9.91
C LEU A 117 5.69 -9.30 11.09
N ASP A 118 5.47 -10.55 11.42
CA ASP A 118 6.25 -11.25 12.43
C ASP A 118 7.72 -11.32 12.05
N ALA A 119 8.61 -11.57 13.01
CA ALA A 119 10.05 -11.66 12.73
C ALA A 119 10.38 -12.78 11.73
N ASP A 120 9.63 -13.88 11.78
CA ASP A 120 9.76 -15.05 10.89
C ASP A 120 8.97 -14.93 9.57
N THR A 121 8.33 -13.78 9.32
CA THR A 121 7.59 -13.49 8.09
C THR A 121 8.32 -12.43 7.28
N GLU A 122 8.41 -12.63 5.98
CA GLU A 122 9.09 -11.77 5.02
C GLU A 122 8.10 -10.98 4.16
N GLY A 123 8.62 -10.05 3.37
CA GLY A 123 7.90 -9.45 2.25
C GLY A 123 7.47 -8.01 2.45
N LEU A 124 6.44 -7.62 1.71
CA LEU A 124 6.01 -6.24 1.53
C LEU A 124 5.56 -5.60 2.84
N MET A 125 6.16 -4.48 3.17
CA MET A 125 5.74 -3.58 4.24
C MET A 125 5.75 -2.15 3.72
N LEU A 126 4.69 -1.40 3.98
CA LEU A 126 4.62 0.01 3.64
C LEU A 126 5.11 0.86 4.81
N LEU A 127 5.76 1.97 4.47
CA LEU A 127 6.23 2.97 5.43
C LEU A 127 5.82 4.34 4.90
N THR A 128 5.36 5.21 5.79
CA THR A 128 4.94 6.56 5.42
C THR A 128 5.01 7.51 6.62
N ASN A 129 4.94 8.80 6.38
CA ASN A 129 4.67 9.84 7.38
C ASN A 129 3.23 10.38 7.27
N ASP A 130 2.40 9.80 6.39
CA ASP A 130 0.97 10.09 6.27
C ASP A 130 0.18 9.26 7.30
N GLY A 131 -0.17 9.90 8.42
CA GLY A 131 -0.84 9.25 9.54
C GLY A 131 -2.26 8.80 9.21
N GLU A 132 -2.99 9.59 8.43
CA GLU A 132 -4.38 9.28 8.09
C GLU A 132 -4.47 8.08 7.16
N LEU A 133 -3.70 8.09 6.08
CA LEU A 133 -3.64 6.95 5.16
C LEU A 133 -3.18 5.68 5.88
N ALA A 134 -2.12 5.77 6.69
CA ALA A 134 -1.61 4.61 7.43
C ALA A 134 -2.65 4.03 8.39
N HIS A 135 -3.36 4.88 9.13
CA HIS A 135 -4.41 4.45 10.05
C HIS A 135 -5.52 3.70 9.30
N ARG A 136 -6.04 4.27 8.20
CA ARG A 136 -7.10 3.64 7.41
C ARG A 136 -6.67 2.33 6.74
N LEU A 137 -5.44 2.25 6.21
CA LEU A 137 -4.90 1.01 5.63
C LEU A 137 -4.78 -0.14 6.64
N MET A 138 -4.60 0.19 7.92
CA MET A 138 -4.51 -0.79 9.00
C MET A 138 -5.88 -1.15 9.61
N HIS A 139 -6.86 -0.25 9.53
CA HIS A 139 -8.14 -0.43 10.18
C HIS A 139 -8.99 -1.50 9.47
N PRO A 140 -9.57 -2.47 10.21
CA PRO A 140 -10.32 -3.58 9.62
C PRO A 140 -11.50 -3.17 8.75
N SER A 141 -12.15 -2.04 9.05
CA SER A 141 -13.34 -1.56 8.31
C SER A 141 -13.08 -1.19 6.85
N HIS A 142 -11.82 -0.97 6.46
CA HIS A 142 -11.47 -0.66 5.07
C HIS A 142 -11.15 -1.91 4.24
N GLU A 143 -11.11 -3.08 4.86
CA GLU A 143 -10.99 -4.39 4.20
C GLU A 143 -9.86 -4.46 3.15
N VAL A 144 -8.77 -3.71 3.35
CA VAL A 144 -7.65 -3.68 2.40
C VAL A 144 -7.02 -5.08 2.30
N PRO A 145 -7.07 -5.74 1.14
CA PRO A 145 -6.60 -7.11 0.99
C PRO A 145 -5.08 -7.19 1.11
N LYS A 146 -4.60 -8.27 1.72
CA LYS A 146 -3.18 -8.63 1.82
C LYS A 146 -3.01 -10.02 1.24
N THR A 147 -2.10 -10.15 0.28
CA THR A 147 -1.80 -11.44 -0.35
C THR A 147 -0.47 -11.99 0.15
N TYR A 148 -0.46 -13.27 0.42
CA TYR A 148 0.69 -14.00 0.94
C TYR A 148 1.00 -15.20 0.06
N LEU A 149 2.29 -15.51 -0.09
CA LEU A 149 2.78 -16.82 -0.50
C LEU A 149 3.24 -17.58 0.73
N ALA A 150 2.68 -18.76 0.94
CA ALA A 150 3.02 -19.65 2.04
C ALA A 150 3.53 -20.98 1.51
N THR A 151 4.72 -21.39 1.98
CA THR A 151 5.17 -22.78 1.81
C THR A 151 4.65 -23.58 2.99
N VAL A 152 3.86 -24.59 2.71
CA VAL A 152 3.27 -25.49 3.72
C VAL A 152 3.81 -26.89 3.59
N THR A 153 3.83 -27.64 4.70
CA THR A 153 4.19 -29.05 4.71
C THR A 153 3.06 -29.91 4.14
N GLY A 154 3.41 -30.86 3.31
CA GLY A 154 2.48 -31.83 2.74
C GLY A 154 1.85 -31.41 1.42
N SER A 155 0.99 -32.29 0.89
CA SER A 155 0.25 -32.10 -0.35
C SER A 155 -1.15 -31.54 -0.06
N VAL A 156 -1.46 -30.39 -0.61
CA VAL A 156 -2.74 -29.70 -0.40
C VAL A 156 -3.83 -30.29 -1.30
N PRO A 157 -4.96 -30.76 -0.73
CA PRO A 157 -6.04 -31.35 -1.49
C PRO A 157 -6.83 -30.28 -2.26
N ARG A 158 -7.45 -30.66 -3.37
CA ARG A 158 -8.23 -29.75 -4.25
C ARG A 158 -9.39 -29.03 -3.55
N GLY A 159 -9.89 -29.52 -2.43
CA GLY A 159 -11.02 -28.92 -1.69
C GLY A 159 -10.64 -27.83 -0.67
N LEU A 160 -9.36 -27.72 -0.29
CA LEU A 160 -8.94 -26.86 0.82
C LEU A 160 -9.37 -25.40 0.65
N GLY A 161 -9.27 -24.83 -0.53
CA GLY A 161 -9.67 -23.44 -0.78
C GLY A 161 -11.17 -23.18 -0.49
N ARG A 162 -12.04 -24.18 -0.71
CA ARG A 162 -13.47 -24.05 -0.35
C ARG A 162 -13.63 -24.04 1.17
N THR A 163 -12.95 -24.90 1.88
CA THR A 163 -12.98 -24.95 3.35
C THR A 163 -12.48 -23.65 3.97
N LEU A 164 -11.37 -23.10 3.46
CA LEU A 164 -10.81 -21.84 3.96
C LEU A 164 -11.73 -20.64 3.73
N ARG A 165 -12.43 -20.60 2.57
CA ARG A 165 -13.42 -19.54 2.28
C ARG A 165 -14.71 -19.71 3.11
N ALA A 166 -15.08 -20.93 3.44
CA ALA A 166 -16.23 -21.19 4.33
C ALA A 166 -15.94 -20.80 5.79
N GLY A 167 -14.68 -20.66 6.14
CA GLY A 167 -14.20 -20.29 7.46
C GLY A 167 -13.68 -21.48 8.27
N ILE A 168 -12.66 -21.21 9.06
CA ILE A 168 -12.08 -22.14 10.03
C ILE A 168 -12.17 -21.50 11.40
N GLU A 169 -12.65 -22.26 12.39
CA GLU A 169 -12.71 -21.81 13.78
C GLU A 169 -11.31 -21.75 14.37
N LEU A 170 -10.95 -20.61 14.93
CA LEU A 170 -9.71 -20.37 15.66
C LEU A 170 -10.06 -19.97 17.11
N ASP A 171 -9.06 -19.97 18.00
CA ASP A 171 -9.24 -19.63 19.42
C ASP A 171 -9.87 -18.26 19.68
N ASP A 172 -9.73 -17.33 18.73
CA ASP A 172 -10.24 -15.95 18.76
C ASP A 172 -11.37 -15.70 17.75
N GLY A 173 -12.07 -16.76 17.34
CA GLY A 173 -13.23 -16.76 16.45
C GLY A 173 -12.91 -17.20 15.02
N PRO A 174 -13.94 -17.31 14.17
CA PRO A 174 -13.80 -17.81 12.81
C PRO A 174 -12.87 -16.92 11.96
N ALA A 175 -12.12 -17.57 11.09
CA ALA A 175 -11.20 -16.94 10.13
C ALA A 175 -11.53 -17.38 8.71
N PHE A 176 -11.50 -16.41 7.79
CA PHE A 176 -11.86 -16.60 6.39
C PHE A 176 -10.71 -16.16 5.48
N VAL A 177 -10.69 -16.69 4.26
CA VAL A 177 -9.84 -16.17 3.19
C VAL A 177 -10.71 -15.64 2.06
N ASP A 178 -10.28 -14.54 1.46
CA ASP A 178 -10.93 -13.98 0.27
C ASP A 178 -10.59 -14.80 -0.97
N ASP A 179 -9.30 -15.21 -1.10
CA ASP A 179 -8.85 -16.08 -2.17
C ASP A 179 -7.78 -17.08 -1.70
N PHE A 180 -7.78 -18.24 -2.36
CA PHE A 180 -6.82 -19.31 -2.14
C PHE A 180 -6.49 -20.04 -3.44
N ALA A 181 -5.20 -20.23 -3.72
CA ALA A 181 -4.76 -21.01 -4.86
C ALA A 181 -3.47 -21.80 -4.53
N VAL A 182 -3.37 -23.00 -5.04
CA VAL A 182 -2.11 -23.74 -5.11
C VAL A 182 -1.30 -23.16 -6.28
N VAL A 183 -0.08 -22.70 -6.00
CA VAL A 183 0.81 -22.08 -6.98
C VAL A 183 1.76 -23.11 -7.56
N ASP A 184 2.34 -23.95 -6.67
CA ASP A 184 3.29 -24.99 -7.06
C ASP A 184 3.31 -26.10 -5.99
N ALA A 185 3.74 -27.30 -6.36
CA ALA A 185 3.83 -28.42 -5.46
C ALA A 185 5.04 -29.30 -5.81
N ILE A 186 5.80 -29.65 -4.77
CA ILE A 186 6.88 -30.61 -4.82
C ILE A 186 6.64 -31.71 -3.78
N PRO A 187 7.29 -32.88 -3.84
CA PRO A 187 7.14 -33.91 -2.82
C PRO A 187 7.36 -33.37 -1.40
N GLY A 188 6.35 -33.52 -0.53
CA GLY A 188 6.37 -33.09 0.87
C GLY A 188 6.10 -31.60 1.13
N LYS A 189 5.99 -30.76 0.10
CA LYS A 189 5.72 -29.30 0.26
C LYS A 189 4.82 -28.75 -0.81
N THR A 190 3.98 -27.79 -0.45
CA THR A 190 3.13 -27.06 -1.39
C THR A 190 3.31 -25.56 -1.19
N LEU A 191 3.44 -24.82 -2.30
CA LEU A 191 3.38 -23.36 -2.31
C LEU A 191 1.94 -22.92 -2.58
N VAL A 192 1.36 -22.16 -1.67
CA VAL A 192 0.00 -21.65 -1.78
C VAL A 192 -0.03 -20.13 -1.73
N ARG A 193 -0.97 -19.53 -2.46
CA ARG A 193 -1.32 -18.12 -2.37
C ARG A 193 -2.57 -17.98 -1.52
N VAL A 194 -2.54 -17.08 -0.56
CA VAL A 194 -3.63 -16.78 0.36
C VAL A 194 -3.87 -15.28 0.35
N THR A 195 -5.10 -14.85 0.09
CA THR A 195 -5.51 -13.44 0.22
C THR A 195 -6.55 -13.32 1.33
N LEU A 196 -6.40 -12.33 2.19
CA LEU A 196 -7.34 -11.99 3.24
C LEU A 196 -7.25 -10.49 3.59
N HIS A 197 -8.30 -9.93 4.17
CA HIS A 197 -8.35 -8.51 4.55
C HIS A 197 -8.16 -8.27 6.05
N GLU A 198 -8.29 -9.28 6.88
CA GLU A 198 -8.06 -9.17 8.32
C GLU A 198 -6.56 -9.16 8.71
N GLY A 199 -6.26 -8.75 9.95
CA GLY A 199 -4.89 -8.59 10.45
C GLY A 199 -4.64 -9.15 11.85
N ARG A 200 -5.45 -10.14 12.31
CA ARG A 200 -5.21 -10.79 13.61
C ARG A 200 -3.82 -11.40 13.70
N ASN A 201 -3.31 -11.50 14.92
CA ASN A 201 -1.95 -12.02 15.15
C ASN A 201 -1.76 -13.40 14.48
N ARG A 202 -0.71 -13.52 13.65
CA ARG A 202 -0.28 -14.74 12.96
C ARG A 202 -1.41 -15.45 12.19
N ILE A 203 -2.41 -14.72 11.71
CA ILE A 203 -3.67 -15.28 11.18
C ILE A 203 -3.44 -16.31 10.06
N VAL A 204 -2.58 -16.03 9.06
CA VAL A 204 -2.31 -16.96 7.95
C VAL A 204 -1.69 -18.27 8.47
N ARG A 205 -0.75 -18.17 9.41
CA ARG A 205 -0.09 -19.35 10.00
C ARG A 205 -1.06 -20.19 10.83
N ARG A 206 -1.89 -19.53 11.64
CA ARG A 206 -2.89 -20.21 12.48
C ARG A 206 -3.96 -20.90 11.64
N LEU A 207 -4.48 -20.19 10.64
CA LEU A 207 -5.52 -20.68 9.74
C LEU A 207 -5.05 -21.90 8.94
N LEU A 208 -3.87 -21.83 8.33
CA LEU A 208 -3.33 -22.96 7.58
C LEU A 208 -2.93 -24.13 8.51
N ALA A 209 -2.41 -23.87 9.70
CA ALA A 209 -2.10 -24.92 10.69
C ALA A 209 -3.38 -25.63 11.19
N ALA A 210 -4.45 -24.88 11.49
CA ALA A 210 -5.77 -25.42 11.87
C ALA A 210 -6.37 -26.28 10.74
N ALA A 211 -6.08 -25.94 9.49
CA ALA A 211 -6.46 -26.75 8.32
C ALA A 211 -5.56 -27.99 8.10
N GLY A 212 -4.54 -28.22 8.96
CA GLY A 212 -3.62 -29.35 8.86
C GLY A 212 -2.36 -29.10 8.01
N PHE A 213 -2.10 -27.84 7.60
CA PHE A 213 -0.99 -27.45 6.73
C PHE A 213 -0.07 -26.43 7.40
N PRO A 214 0.84 -26.84 8.31
CA PRO A 214 1.76 -25.91 8.99
C PRO A 214 2.63 -25.13 8.00
N VAL A 215 2.79 -23.82 8.25
CA VAL A 215 3.53 -22.90 7.39
C VAL A 215 5.02 -22.89 7.77
N GLU A 216 5.88 -23.28 6.84
CA GLU A 216 7.35 -23.24 6.98
C GLU A 216 7.89 -21.84 6.63
N ALA A 217 7.46 -21.27 5.51
CA ALA A 217 7.86 -19.95 5.05
C ALA A 217 6.63 -19.11 4.65
N LEU A 218 6.66 -17.82 4.96
CA LEU A 218 5.57 -16.90 4.67
C LEU A 218 6.13 -15.58 4.17
N VAL A 219 5.63 -15.15 3.00
CA VAL A 219 6.01 -13.90 2.35
C VAL A 219 4.76 -13.12 2.01
N ARG A 220 4.61 -11.89 2.49
CA ARG A 220 3.54 -11.00 2.01
C ARG A 220 3.96 -10.39 0.68
N THR A 221 3.21 -10.65 -0.37
CA THR A 221 3.50 -10.20 -1.73
C THR A 221 2.77 -8.92 -2.09
N ASP A 222 1.56 -8.69 -1.54
CA ASP A 222 0.75 -7.56 -1.93
C ASP A 222 0.01 -6.93 -0.73
N ILE A 223 -0.22 -5.62 -0.80
CA ILE A 223 -1.11 -4.84 0.07
C ILE A 223 -1.95 -3.95 -0.85
N GLY A 224 -3.25 -4.25 -0.97
CA GLY A 224 -4.11 -3.58 -1.95
C GLY A 224 -3.50 -3.65 -3.34
N ALA A 225 -3.32 -2.51 -3.97
CA ALA A 225 -2.74 -2.39 -5.31
C ALA A 225 -1.20 -2.38 -5.35
N VAL A 226 -0.54 -2.36 -4.19
CA VAL A 226 0.94 -2.35 -4.13
C VAL A 226 1.48 -3.76 -4.10
N SER A 227 2.32 -4.09 -5.08
CA SER A 227 2.97 -5.39 -5.19
C SER A 227 4.47 -5.31 -4.85
N LEU A 228 4.96 -6.37 -4.21
CA LEU A 228 6.39 -6.58 -3.92
C LEU A 228 7.21 -6.71 -5.21
N GLY A 229 6.66 -7.41 -6.20
CA GLY A 229 7.33 -7.69 -7.47
C GLY A 229 8.69 -8.38 -7.28
N LYS A 230 9.71 -7.88 -8.00
CA LYS A 230 11.09 -8.41 -7.96
C LYS A 230 11.99 -7.70 -6.92
N GLN A 231 11.40 -7.02 -5.94
CA GLN A 231 12.15 -6.30 -4.92
C GLN A 231 12.96 -7.26 -4.03
N ARG A 232 14.28 -7.06 -3.92
CA ARG A 232 15.16 -7.92 -3.13
C ARG A 232 14.91 -7.74 -1.63
N PRO A 233 15.09 -8.78 -0.78
CA PRO A 233 15.00 -8.64 0.67
C PRO A 233 15.88 -7.50 1.19
N GLY A 234 15.34 -6.72 2.12
CA GLY A 234 15.99 -5.54 2.70
C GLY A 234 16.03 -4.30 1.79
N SER A 235 15.56 -4.38 0.54
CA SER A 235 15.50 -3.19 -0.32
C SER A 235 14.28 -2.32 -0.02
N VAL A 236 14.44 -1.01 -0.29
CA VAL A 236 13.40 0.01 -0.13
C VAL A 236 13.23 0.72 -1.46
N ARG A 237 11.99 0.99 -1.86
CA ARG A 237 11.66 1.84 -3.01
C ARG A 237 10.57 2.84 -2.66
N ALA A 238 10.55 3.97 -3.34
CA ALA A 238 9.39 4.85 -3.32
C ALA A 238 8.20 4.17 -4.01
N LEU A 239 6.99 4.44 -3.52
CA LEU A 239 5.76 4.09 -4.24
C LEU A 239 5.60 5.00 -5.45
N ARG A 240 4.99 4.46 -6.50
CA ARG A 240 4.62 5.24 -7.69
C ARG A 240 3.34 6.03 -7.39
N SER A 241 3.14 7.14 -8.08
CA SER A 241 1.96 8.00 -7.89
C SER A 241 0.63 7.23 -8.09
N ASN A 242 0.58 6.29 -9.06
CA ASN A 242 -0.60 5.45 -9.25
C ASN A 242 -0.83 4.45 -8.10
N GLU A 243 0.24 3.87 -7.52
CA GLU A 243 0.13 3.00 -6.34
C GLU A 243 -0.43 3.79 -5.15
N ILE A 244 0.08 5.02 -4.95
CA ILE A 244 -0.39 5.91 -3.88
C ILE A 244 -1.87 6.26 -4.09
N GLY A 245 -2.24 6.74 -5.29
CA GLY A 245 -3.63 7.08 -5.59
C GLY A 245 -4.61 5.92 -5.38
N GLN A 246 -4.22 4.69 -5.77
CA GLN A 246 -5.02 3.49 -5.54
C GLN A 246 -5.14 3.13 -4.05
N LEU A 247 -4.10 3.37 -3.24
CA LEU A 247 -4.19 3.18 -1.79
C LEU A 247 -5.18 4.17 -1.15
N TYR A 248 -5.16 5.44 -1.56
CA TYR A 248 -6.13 6.44 -1.10
C TYR A 248 -7.56 6.06 -1.48
N GLN A 249 -7.77 5.66 -2.74
CA GLN A 249 -9.07 5.22 -3.23
C GLN A 249 -9.59 4.00 -2.46
N ALA A 250 -8.73 3.02 -2.17
CA ALA A 250 -9.10 1.82 -1.43
C ALA A 250 -9.61 2.08 0.00
N VAL A 251 -9.26 3.23 0.58
CA VAL A 251 -9.67 3.61 1.94
C VAL A 251 -10.61 4.83 1.98
N GLY A 252 -11.13 5.25 0.83
CA GLY A 252 -12.11 6.34 0.72
C GLY A 252 -11.55 7.75 1.01
N LEU A 253 -10.27 8.00 0.64
CA LEU A 253 -9.61 9.30 0.74
C LEU A 253 -9.44 9.98 -0.63
#